data_791169779c69e85b0d0fa32feb745e7c
#
_entry.id   791169779c69e85b0d0fa32feb745e7c
#
_cell.length_a   1.000
_cell.length_b   1.000
_cell.length_c   1.000
_cell.angle_alpha   90.00
_cell.angle_beta   90.00
_cell.angle_gamma   90.00
#
_symmetry.space_group_name_H-M   'P 1'
#
loop_
_entity.id
_entity.type
_entity.pdbx_description
1 polymer ?
#
loop_
_entity_poly.entity_id
_entity_poly.type
_entity_poly.pdbx_seq_one_letter_code
_entity_poly.pdbx_strand_id
1 'polypeptide(L)'
;MHATPDTLYRYRPVTEADIPAAHALSVHLKWPHREEDWAMVQRTSEGFVAERDGQLVGVAFTCHQGDWSSIGLVIVSDEHQGKGIGRRLMHLCLDATAPRTPILNATELGAPLYRSLGFVDFARIQQHQGIADLSGLATPSDGLPVRTLCPADHAELIRLANTGSGLDRTVVLNDLLSRDAEEVVGIDHEGRLTGIALLRRFGSGHIIGPLVARDVGQARQLIAHQLQRIPGMFVRFDILADCGLAPWLESLGLPCVDRAPRMVLGTPPPSSKNVQQFALVTQAIG
;
A
#
# COMPACT_ATOMS: atom_id res chain seq x y z
N MET A 1 -44.07 1.50 -9.14
CA MET A 1 -43.22 0.84 -8.14
C MET A 1 -41.79 1.17 -8.51
N HIS A 2 -41.17 2.11 -7.81
CA HIS A 2 -39.71 2.35 -7.97
C HIS A 2 -39.03 1.19 -7.25
N ALA A 3 -38.30 0.34 -8.00
CA ALA A 3 -37.40 -0.64 -7.41
C ALA A 3 -36.42 0.08 -6.49
N THR A 4 -36.25 -0.39 -5.26
CA THR A 4 -35.25 0.13 -4.36
C THR A 4 -33.86 -0.04 -5.04
N PRO A 5 -32.93 0.90 -4.91
CA PRO A 5 -31.61 0.83 -5.58
C PRO A 5 -30.87 -0.49 -5.36
N ASP A 6 -31.14 -1.19 -4.28
CA ASP A 6 -30.51 -2.46 -3.89
C ASP A 6 -30.92 -3.67 -4.76
N THR A 7 -32.02 -3.61 -5.51
CA THR A 7 -32.51 -4.72 -6.37
C THR A 7 -31.88 -4.72 -7.77
N LEU A 8 -31.20 -3.64 -8.16
CA LEU A 8 -30.56 -3.49 -9.47
C LEU A 8 -29.10 -3.99 -9.53
N TYR A 9 -28.47 -4.17 -8.37
CA TYR A 9 -27.07 -4.58 -8.26
C TYR A 9 -26.96 -5.85 -7.42
N ARG A 10 -26.16 -6.80 -7.90
CA ARG A 10 -25.80 -7.99 -7.15
C ARG A 10 -24.43 -7.77 -6.48
N TYR A 11 -24.33 -8.08 -5.20
CA TYR A 11 -23.09 -8.04 -4.45
C TYR A 11 -22.65 -9.47 -4.09
N ARG A 12 -21.38 -9.77 -4.29
CA ARG A 12 -20.78 -11.06 -3.96
C ARG A 12 -19.29 -10.94 -3.64
N PRO A 13 -18.69 -11.97 -3.02
CA PRO A 13 -17.22 -12.03 -2.88
C PRO A 13 -16.51 -11.97 -4.24
N VAL A 14 -15.30 -11.38 -4.23
CA VAL A 14 -14.38 -11.39 -5.37
C VAL A 14 -13.85 -12.81 -5.59
N THR A 15 -13.69 -13.19 -6.83
CA THR A 15 -12.97 -14.39 -7.26
C THR A 15 -11.77 -14.01 -8.14
N GLU A 16 -10.86 -14.95 -8.37
CA GLU A 16 -9.71 -14.73 -9.26
C GLU A 16 -10.15 -14.32 -10.68
N ALA A 17 -11.27 -14.86 -11.16
CA ALA A 17 -11.84 -14.54 -12.47
C ALA A 17 -12.31 -13.09 -12.61
N ASP A 18 -12.48 -12.35 -11.51
CA ASP A 18 -12.89 -10.95 -11.51
C ASP A 18 -11.73 -9.98 -11.70
N ILE A 19 -10.49 -10.45 -11.51
CA ILE A 19 -9.31 -9.58 -11.48
C ILE A 19 -9.11 -8.80 -12.79
N PRO A 20 -9.24 -9.39 -14.00
CA PRO A 20 -9.13 -8.61 -15.23
C PRO A 20 -10.17 -7.49 -15.33
N ALA A 21 -11.43 -7.73 -14.94
CA ALA A 21 -12.47 -6.72 -14.96
C ALA A 21 -12.27 -5.63 -13.90
N ALA A 22 -11.82 -6.01 -12.70
CA ALA A 22 -11.49 -5.07 -11.62
C ALA A 22 -10.26 -4.21 -12.00
N HIS A 23 -9.23 -4.80 -12.61
CA HIS A 23 -8.08 -4.06 -13.15
C HIS A 23 -8.53 -3.05 -14.21
N ALA A 24 -9.43 -3.43 -15.14
CA ALA A 24 -9.95 -2.52 -16.16
C ALA A 24 -10.62 -1.27 -15.57
N LEU A 25 -11.30 -1.37 -14.41
CA LEU A 25 -11.83 -0.19 -13.70
C LEU A 25 -10.71 0.75 -13.23
N SER A 26 -9.58 0.21 -12.76
CA SER A 26 -8.45 1.05 -12.33
C SER A 26 -7.74 1.73 -13.49
N VAL A 27 -7.65 1.05 -14.64
CA VAL A 27 -7.08 1.63 -15.88
C VAL A 27 -7.90 2.84 -16.33
N HIS A 28 -9.23 2.75 -16.27
CA HIS A 28 -10.11 3.87 -16.60
C HIS A 28 -9.85 5.09 -15.69
N LEU A 29 -9.59 4.85 -14.40
CA LEU A 29 -9.20 5.88 -13.42
C LEU A 29 -7.74 6.35 -13.55
N LYS A 30 -6.99 5.82 -14.53
CA LYS A 30 -5.55 6.08 -14.72
C LYS A 30 -4.69 5.68 -13.51
N TRP A 31 -5.15 4.71 -12.73
CA TRP A 31 -4.32 4.14 -11.67
C TRP A 31 -3.26 3.23 -12.29
N PRO A 32 -2.01 3.29 -11.82
CA PRO A 32 -0.91 2.60 -12.49
C PRO A 32 -0.79 1.10 -12.17
N HIS A 33 -1.77 0.53 -11.48
CA HIS A 33 -1.71 -0.89 -11.08
C HIS A 33 -1.66 -1.81 -12.30
N ARG A 34 -0.84 -2.87 -12.20
CA ARG A 34 -0.87 -3.99 -13.14
C ARG A 34 -1.87 -5.03 -12.64
N GLU A 35 -2.21 -5.98 -13.50
CA GLU A 35 -3.09 -7.09 -13.12
C GLU A 35 -2.50 -7.94 -12.00
N GLU A 36 -1.16 -8.14 -11.98
CA GLU A 36 -0.44 -8.84 -10.92
C GLU A 36 -0.54 -8.12 -9.57
N ASP A 37 -0.55 -6.78 -9.57
CA ASP A 37 -0.75 -5.99 -8.35
C ASP A 37 -2.15 -6.20 -7.76
N TRP A 38 -3.17 -6.34 -8.61
CA TRP A 38 -4.53 -6.74 -8.22
C TRP A 38 -4.59 -8.16 -7.70
N ALA A 39 -3.93 -9.10 -8.39
CA ALA A 39 -3.86 -10.50 -7.99
C ALA A 39 -3.21 -10.65 -6.60
N MET A 40 -2.15 -9.88 -6.30
CA MET A 40 -1.52 -9.84 -4.97
C MET A 40 -2.52 -9.38 -3.90
N VAL A 41 -3.27 -8.32 -4.15
CA VAL A 41 -4.28 -7.85 -3.18
C VAL A 41 -5.38 -8.90 -3.00
N GLN A 42 -5.83 -9.55 -4.07
CA GLN A 42 -6.86 -10.60 -3.99
C GLN A 42 -6.39 -11.81 -3.17
N ARG A 43 -5.12 -12.24 -3.32
CA ARG A 43 -4.56 -13.36 -2.53
C ARG A 43 -4.40 -13.07 -1.04
N THR A 44 -4.22 -11.80 -0.69
CA THR A 44 -3.91 -11.35 0.69
C THR A 44 -5.10 -10.68 1.39
N SER A 45 -6.25 -10.59 0.74
CA SER A 45 -7.40 -9.81 1.21
C SER A 45 -8.73 -10.52 0.91
N GLU A 46 -9.76 -10.16 1.66
CA GLU A 46 -11.14 -10.43 1.25
C GLU A 46 -11.63 -9.28 0.37
N GLY A 47 -12.42 -9.60 -0.66
CA GLY A 47 -12.92 -8.59 -1.57
C GLY A 47 -14.39 -8.81 -1.94
N PHE A 48 -15.04 -7.73 -2.35
CA PHE A 48 -16.44 -7.72 -2.77
C PHE A 48 -16.57 -6.99 -4.10
N VAL A 49 -17.44 -7.52 -4.98
CA VAL A 49 -17.81 -6.88 -6.23
C VAL A 49 -19.27 -6.48 -6.23
N ALA A 50 -19.57 -5.42 -6.96
CA ALA A 50 -20.93 -5.06 -7.38
C ALA A 50 -21.07 -5.35 -8.86
N GLU A 51 -22.12 -6.09 -9.22
CA GLU A 51 -22.44 -6.46 -10.61
C GLU A 51 -23.78 -5.87 -11.03
N ARG A 52 -23.88 -5.53 -12.31
CA ARG A 52 -25.13 -5.22 -12.99
C ARG A 52 -25.14 -5.89 -14.36
N ASP A 53 -26.23 -6.61 -14.64
CA ASP A 53 -26.42 -7.31 -15.93
C ASP A 53 -25.21 -8.21 -16.30
N GLY A 54 -24.57 -8.83 -15.29
CA GLY A 54 -23.39 -9.69 -15.44
C GLY A 54 -22.07 -8.95 -15.61
N GLN A 55 -22.05 -7.62 -15.57
CA GLN A 55 -20.85 -6.80 -15.66
C GLN A 55 -20.42 -6.31 -14.27
N LEU A 56 -19.13 -6.35 -13.98
CA LEU A 56 -18.53 -5.80 -12.78
C LEU A 56 -18.50 -4.26 -12.89
N VAL A 57 -19.22 -3.58 -11.97
CA VAL A 57 -19.36 -2.13 -11.92
C VAL A 57 -18.74 -1.49 -10.68
N GLY A 58 -18.31 -2.30 -9.72
CA GLY A 58 -17.61 -1.80 -8.55
C GLY A 58 -16.90 -2.92 -7.80
N VAL A 59 -15.90 -2.56 -7.01
CA VAL A 59 -15.06 -3.49 -6.24
C VAL A 59 -14.52 -2.78 -4.99
N ALA A 60 -14.25 -3.55 -3.93
CA ALA A 60 -13.53 -3.13 -2.75
C ALA A 60 -12.86 -4.33 -2.08
N PHE A 61 -11.74 -4.09 -1.39
CA PHE A 61 -11.01 -5.12 -0.65
C PHE A 61 -10.76 -4.70 0.80
N THR A 62 -10.64 -5.69 1.69
CA THR A 62 -10.19 -5.52 3.06
C THR A 62 -9.08 -6.54 3.38
N CYS A 63 -7.90 -6.04 3.75
CA CYS A 63 -6.72 -6.83 4.09
C CYS A 63 -6.57 -6.89 5.61
N HIS A 64 -6.68 -8.07 6.20
CA HIS A 64 -6.57 -8.26 7.65
C HIS A 64 -5.11 -8.27 8.11
N GLN A 65 -4.80 -7.47 9.13
CA GLN A 65 -3.43 -7.23 9.60
C GLN A 65 -3.38 -7.12 11.13
N GLY A 66 -3.61 -8.26 11.80
CA GLY A 66 -3.72 -8.32 13.26
C GLY A 66 -5.03 -7.70 13.74
N ASP A 67 -4.93 -6.71 14.64
CA ASP A 67 -6.08 -6.00 15.20
C ASP A 67 -6.63 -4.91 14.26
N TRP A 68 -6.02 -4.73 13.09
CA TRP A 68 -6.45 -3.78 12.06
C TRP A 68 -6.76 -4.46 10.74
N SER A 69 -7.50 -3.76 9.89
CA SER A 69 -7.70 -4.14 8.49
C SER A 69 -7.61 -2.94 7.59
N SER A 70 -6.82 -3.04 6.52
CA SER A 70 -6.74 -2.00 5.50
C SER A 70 -7.83 -2.19 4.45
N ILE A 71 -8.69 -1.19 4.25
CA ILE A 71 -9.66 -1.17 3.16
C ILE A 71 -9.05 -0.40 1.98
N GLY A 72 -9.06 -1.00 0.79
CA GLY A 72 -8.49 -0.38 -0.40
C GLY A 72 -9.11 -0.84 -1.70
N LEU A 73 -8.64 -0.28 -2.82
CA LEU A 73 -9.15 -0.51 -4.16
C LEU A 73 -10.68 -0.36 -4.24
N VAL A 74 -11.23 0.62 -3.52
CA VAL A 74 -12.66 0.94 -3.55
C VAL A 74 -12.94 1.73 -4.82
N ILE A 75 -13.49 1.08 -5.81
CA ILE A 75 -13.78 1.65 -7.13
C ILE A 75 -15.23 1.38 -7.50
N VAL A 76 -15.87 2.39 -8.08
CA VAL A 76 -17.17 2.27 -8.77
C VAL A 76 -17.03 2.95 -10.12
N SER A 77 -17.45 2.27 -11.19
CA SER A 77 -17.42 2.84 -12.53
C SER A 77 -18.21 4.14 -12.61
N ASP A 78 -17.76 5.11 -13.40
CA ASP A 78 -18.30 6.47 -13.44
C ASP A 78 -19.81 6.49 -13.74
N GLU A 79 -20.27 5.63 -14.65
CA GLU A 79 -21.69 5.51 -15.04
C GLU A 79 -22.59 5.03 -13.89
N HIS A 80 -21.98 4.42 -12.85
CA HIS A 80 -22.66 3.83 -11.71
C HIS A 80 -22.43 4.59 -10.39
N GLN A 81 -21.65 5.66 -10.40
CA GLN A 81 -21.46 6.53 -9.23
C GLN A 81 -22.76 7.25 -8.82
N GLY A 82 -22.80 7.75 -7.59
CA GLY A 82 -23.97 8.45 -7.05
C GLY A 82 -25.19 7.56 -6.72
N LYS A 83 -25.10 6.23 -6.94
CA LYS A 83 -26.19 5.26 -6.74
C LYS A 83 -26.05 4.44 -5.45
N GLY A 84 -25.14 4.82 -4.54
CA GLY A 84 -24.94 4.16 -3.24
C GLY A 84 -24.02 2.93 -3.27
N ILE A 85 -23.49 2.51 -4.43
CA ILE A 85 -22.70 1.28 -4.60
C ILE A 85 -21.43 1.34 -3.73
N GLY A 86 -20.67 2.45 -3.78
CA GLY A 86 -19.45 2.61 -2.98
C GLY A 86 -19.74 2.50 -1.48
N ARG A 87 -20.83 3.07 -1.00
CA ARG A 87 -21.27 2.94 0.40
C ARG A 87 -21.60 1.50 0.75
N ARG A 88 -22.30 0.77 -0.12
CA ARG A 88 -22.64 -0.63 0.10
C ARG A 88 -21.39 -1.52 0.14
N LEU A 89 -20.46 -1.33 -0.79
CA LEU A 89 -19.15 -2.02 -0.79
C LEU A 89 -18.37 -1.74 0.50
N MET A 90 -18.34 -0.49 0.96
CA MET A 90 -17.72 -0.13 2.24
C MET A 90 -18.37 -0.85 3.42
N HIS A 91 -19.72 -0.95 3.47
CA HIS A 91 -20.38 -1.70 4.55
C HIS A 91 -19.99 -3.18 4.51
N LEU A 92 -19.92 -3.82 3.34
CA LEU A 92 -19.46 -5.21 3.23
C LEU A 92 -18.02 -5.38 3.74
N CYS A 93 -17.12 -4.45 3.38
CA CYS A 93 -15.76 -4.47 3.91
C CYS A 93 -15.73 -4.24 5.43
N LEU A 94 -16.54 -3.34 5.97
CA LEU A 94 -16.62 -3.08 7.41
C LEU A 94 -17.16 -4.29 8.18
N ASP A 95 -18.18 -4.97 7.65
CA ASP A 95 -18.72 -6.20 8.23
C ASP A 95 -17.65 -7.31 8.25
N ALA A 96 -16.90 -7.48 7.15
CA ALA A 96 -15.80 -8.45 7.06
C ALA A 96 -14.59 -8.06 7.94
N THR A 97 -14.39 -6.78 8.19
CA THR A 97 -13.31 -6.28 9.06
C THR A 97 -13.55 -6.62 10.53
N ALA A 98 -14.80 -6.67 10.99
CA ALA A 98 -15.11 -6.88 12.41
C ALA A 98 -14.50 -8.17 12.99
N PRO A 99 -13.95 -8.16 14.22
CA PRO A 99 -13.91 -7.05 15.20
C PRO A 99 -12.69 -6.11 15.08
N ARG A 100 -11.94 -6.16 13.98
CA ARG A 100 -10.71 -5.37 13.76
C ARG A 100 -11.03 -3.90 13.51
N THR A 101 -10.06 -3.04 13.74
CA THR A 101 -10.16 -1.60 13.46
C THR A 101 -9.87 -1.34 11.98
N PRO A 102 -10.82 -0.77 11.21
CA PRO A 102 -10.58 -0.46 9.80
C PRO A 102 -9.73 0.80 9.63
N ILE A 103 -8.77 0.71 8.71
CA ILE A 103 -7.93 1.82 8.25
C ILE A 103 -7.97 1.89 6.71
N LEU A 104 -7.69 3.04 6.16
CA LEU A 104 -7.58 3.22 4.70
C LEU A 104 -6.70 4.43 4.34
N ASN A 105 -6.27 4.48 3.08
CA ASN A 105 -5.68 5.65 2.46
C ASN A 105 -6.69 6.19 1.43
N ALA A 106 -7.20 7.39 1.63
CA ALA A 106 -8.29 7.92 0.83
C ALA A 106 -7.76 8.76 -0.34
N THR A 107 -8.41 8.61 -1.50
CA THR A 107 -8.31 9.64 -2.55
C THR A 107 -9.13 10.87 -2.13
N GLU A 108 -8.87 12.03 -2.73
CA GLU A 108 -9.67 13.24 -2.49
C GLU A 108 -11.15 12.99 -2.80
N LEU A 109 -11.45 12.24 -3.85
CA LEU A 109 -12.82 11.89 -4.25
C LEU A 109 -13.49 10.94 -3.25
N GLY A 110 -12.74 9.99 -2.67
CA GLY A 110 -13.28 9.00 -1.73
C GLY A 110 -13.44 9.52 -0.30
N ALA A 111 -12.61 10.48 0.12
CA ALA A 111 -12.56 10.98 1.50
C ALA A 111 -13.92 11.44 2.07
N PRO A 112 -14.81 12.14 1.34
CA PRO A 112 -16.13 12.52 1.85
C PRO A 112 -17.00 11.30 2.22
N LEU A 113 -16.97 10.24 1.43
CA LEU A 113 -17.68 8.99 1.74
C LEU A 113 -17.17 8.41 3.07
N TYR A 114 -15.86 8.29 3.24
CA TYR A 114 -15.26 7.68 4.43
C TYR A 114 -15.54 8.51 5.69
N ARG A 115 -15.43 9.84 5.61
CA ARG A 115 -15.83 10.74 6.72
C ARG A 115 -17.31 10.56 7.10
N SER A 116 -18.20 10.38 6.12
CA SER A 116 -19.63 10.12 6.38
C SER A 116 -19.90 8.76 7.05
N LEU A 117 -18.93 7.83 6.99
CA LEU A 117 -18.92 6.54 7.69
C LEU A 117 -18.22 6.60 9.06
N GLY A 118 -17.73 7.77 9.48
CA GLY A 118 -17.10 7.98 10.77
C GLY A 118 -15.57 7.84 10.79
N PHE A 119 -14.92 7.65 9.63
CA PHE A 119 -13.46 7.66 9.57
C PHE A 119 -12.91 9.05 9.84
N VAL A 120 -11.80 9.10 10.58
CA VAL A 120 -11.06 10.32 10.89
C VAL A 120 -9.63 10.24 10.37
N ASP A 121 -9.08 11.39 9.95
CA ASP A 121 -7.70 11.49 9.49
C ASP A 121 -6.75 11.30 10.70
N PHE A 122 -5.69 10.47 10.55
CA PHE A 122 -4.68 10.29 11.60
C PHE A 122 -3.23 10.47 11.10
N ALA A 123 -3.00 10.38 9.79
CA ALA A 123 -1.70 10.60 9.15
C ALA A 123 -1.90 11.01 7.68
N ARG A 124 -0.80 11.25 6.97
CA ARG A 124 -0.82 11.55 5.53
C ARG A 124 0.23 10.74 4.80
N ILE A 125 -0.06 10.42 3.56
CA ILE A 125 0.84 9.79 2.59
C ILE A 125 1.24 10.82 1.54
N GLN A 126 2.48 10.74 1.10
CA GLN A 126 2.97 11.43 -0.09
C GLN A 126 3.45 10.40 -1.10
N GLN A 127 2.95 10.50 -2.32
CA GLN A 127 3.43 9.68 -3.43
C GLN A 127 4.53 10.43 -4.17
N HIS A 128 5.74 9.89 -4.13
CA HIS A 128 6.88 10.36 -4.91
C HIS A 128 7.17 9.40 -6.03
N GLN A 129 7.46 9.90 -7.24
CA GLN A 129 7.76 9.01 -8.37
C GLN A 129 8.51 9.73 -9.48
N GLY A 130 9.19 8.95 -10.32
CA GLY A 130 9.92 9.43 -11.47
C GLY A 130 11.10 8.52 -11.81
N ILE A 131 12.04 9.04 -12.58
CA ILE A 131 13.34 8.42 -12.83
C ILE A 131 14.34 9.17 -11.94
N ALA A 132 14.99 8.45 -11.01
CA ALA A 132 15.90 9.08 -10.08
C ALA A 132 17.19 9.56 -10.76
N ASP A 133 17.61 10.78 -10.46
CA ASP A 133 18.95 11.27 -10.77
C ASP A 133 19.93 10.77 -9.71
N LEU A 134 20.81 9.86 -10.12
CA LEU A 134 21.81 9.25 -9.24
C LEU A 134 23.15 9.99 -9.22
N SER A 135 23.31 11.08 -9.99
CA SER A 135 24.57 11.80 -10.13
C SER A 135 25.09 12.40 -8.81
N GLY A 136 24.17 12.77 -7.91
CA GLY A 136 24.45 13.28 -6.57
C GLY A 136 24.28 12.27 -5.43
N LEU A 137 24.03 11.01 -5.76
CA LEU A 137 23.76 9.97 -4.77
C LEU A 137 25.06 9.50 -4.10
N ALA A 138 25.48 10.21 -3.05
CA ALA A 138 26.59 9.76 -2.22
C ALA A 138 26.17 8.51 -1.43
N THR A 139 26.92 7.43 -1.57
CA THR A 139 26.82 6.32 -0.60
C THR A 139 27.44 6.84 0.70
N PRO A 140 26.70 6.88 1.83
CA PRO A 140 27.28 7.34 3.09
C PRO A 140 28.49 6.48 3.45
N SER A 141 29.67 7.09 3.60
CA SER A 141 30.93 6.39 3.95
C SER A 141 30.91 5.81 5.37
N ASP A 142 30.06 6.35 6.22
CA ASP A 142 30.01 6.07 7.67
C ASP A 142 28.77 5.23 8.07
N GLY A 143 28.03 4.74 7.08
CA GLY A 143 26.83 3.94 7.32
C GLY A 143 27.10 2.46 7.57
N LEU A 144 26.14 1.79 8.23
CA LEU A 144 26.15 0.34 8.34
C LEU A 144 25.94 -0.28 6.94
N PRO A 145 26.61 -1.43 6.64
CA PRO A 145 26.49 -2.04 5.32
C PRO A 145 25.04 -2.51 5.05
N VAL A 146 24.56 -2.20 3.85
CA VAL A 146 23.33 -2.79 3.31
C VAL A 146 23.66 -4.14 2.73
N ARG A 147 22.91 -5.18 3.09
CA ARG A 147 23.05 -6.52 2.50
C ARG A 147 21.74 -7.03 1.91
N THR A 148 21.84 -7.90 0.93
CA THR A 148 20.69 -8.66 0.45
C THR A 148 20.25 -9.65 1.52
N LEU A 149 18.94 -9.75 1.76
CA LEU A 149 18.33 -10.70 2.69
C LEU A 149 18.02 -12.01 1.97
N CYS A 150 18.18 -13.11 2.68
CA CYS A 150 17.87 -14.45 2.21
C CYS A 150 16.65 -15.05 2.97
N PRO A 151 16.13 -16.21 2.56
CA PRO A 151 14.97 -16.82 3.24
C PRO A 151 15.14 -17.02 4.75
N ALA A 152 16.37 -17.20 5.24
CA ALA A 152 16.64 -17.33 6.67
C ALA A 152 16.36 -16.02 7.45
N ASP A 153 16.40 -14.87 6.77
CA ASP A 153 16.14 -13.56 7.38
C ASP A 153 14.62 -13.22 7.43
N HIS A 154 13.76 -13.95 6.71
CA HIS A 154 12.36 -13.57 6.50
C HIS A 154 11.58 -13.42 7.81
N ALA A 155 11.80 -14.29 8.79
CA ALA A 155 11.13 -14.20 10.08
C ALA A 155 11.47 -12.89 10.82
N GLU A 156 12.74 -12.48 10.80
CA GLU A 156 13.17 -11.24 11.44
C GLU A 156 12.72 -10.01 10.66
N LEU A 157 12.75 -10.07 9.32
CA LEU A 157 12.20 -9.04 8.42
C LEU A 157 10.72 -8.79 8.74
N ILE A 158 9.90 -9.82 8.79
CA ILE A 158 8.46 -9.71 9.10
C ILE A 158 8.25 -9.10 10.49
N ARG A 159 9.00 -9.58 11.48
CA ARG A 159 8.95 -9.02 12.84
C ARG A 159 9.28 -7.52 12.85
N LEU A 160 10.30 -7.10 12.12
CA LEU A 160 10.70 -5.70 12.03
C LEU A 160 9.64 -4.85 11.32
N ALA A 161 9.09 -5.35 10.22
CA ALA A 161 8.01 -4.70 9.47
C ALA A 161 6.76 -4.53 10.33
N ASN A 162 6.37 -5.56 11.09
CA ASN A 162 5.25 -5.52 12.02
C ASN A 162 5.48 -4.45 13.10
N THR A 163 6.68 -4.42 13.68
CA THR A 163 7.04 -3.43 14.70
C THR A 163 7.00 -2.00 14.15
N GLY A 164 7.55 -1.77 12.96
CA GLY A 164 7.64 -0.44 12.36
C GLY A 164 6.30 0.10 11.87
N SER A 165 5.41 -0.77 11.41
CA SER A 165 4.07 -0.39 10.92
C SER A 165 2.99 -0.38 12.00
N GLY A 166 3.19 -1.12 13.11
CA GLY A 166 2.16 -1.41 14.10
C GLY A 166 1.06 -2.37 13.61
N LEU A 167 1.29 -3.06 12.49
CA LEU A 167 0.34 -3.95 11.83
C LEU A 167 0.96 -5.34 11.64
N ASP A 168 0.17 -6.40 11.65
CA ASP A 168 0.66 -7.72 11.28
C ASP A 168 0.73 -7.87 9.75
N ARG A 169 1.93 -7.74 9.21
CA ARG A 169 2.24 -7.84 7.77
C ARG A 169 2.52 -9.26 7.30
N THR A 170 2.39 -10.26 8.16
CA THR A 170 2.86 -11.63 7.89
C THR A 170 2.31 -12.20 6.60
N VAL A 171 1.00 -12.11 6.36
CA VAL A 171 0.36 -12.65 5.15
C VAL A 171 0.85 -11.92 3.90
N VAL A 172 0.84 -10.59 3.93
CA VAL A 172 1.27 -9.74 2.81
C VAL A 172 2.73 -9.96 2.47
N LEU A 173 3.62 -9.98 3.48
CA LEU A 173 5.05 -10.15 3.25
C LEU A 173 5.41 -11.54 2.78
N ASN A 174 4.76 -12.59 3.28
CA ASN A 174 4.99 -13.95 2.77
C ASN A 174 4.60 -14.09 1.30
N ASP A 175 3.48 -13.48 0.87
CA ASP A 175 3.10 -13.47 -0.54
C ASP A 175 4.12 -12.70 -1.39
N LEU A 176 4.51 -11.48 -0.98
CA LEU A 176 5.49 -10.67 -1.70
C LEU A 176 6.87 -11.34 -1.80
N LEU A 177 7.38 -11.88 -0.70
CA LEU A 177 8.69 -12.54 -0.64
C LEU A 177 8.76 -13.80 -1.49
N SER A 178 7.63 -14.49 -1.66
CA SER A 178 7.57 -15.73 -2.43
C SER A 178 7.32 -15.53 -3.93
N ARG A 179 6.80 -14.37 -4.35
CA ARG A 179 6.30 -14.17 -5.72
C ARG A 179 6.81 -12.89 -6.40
N ASP A 180 6.82 -11.76 -5.69
CA ASP A 180 6.87 -10.45 -6.32
C ASP A 180 8.15 -9.65 -5.99
N ALA A 181 8.89 -10.01 -4.93
CA ALA A 181 10.12 -9.33 -4.54
C ALA A 181 11.24 -9.60 -5.56
N GLU A 182 11.76 -8.53 -6.19
CA GLU A 182 12.95 -8.63 -7.04
C GLU A 182 14.23 -8.54 -6.20
N GLU A 183 14.23 -7.69 -5.18
CA GLU A 183 15.32 -7.58 -4.23
C GLU A 183 14.78 -7.19 -2.85
N VAL A 184 15.33 -7.81 -1.83
CA VAL A 184 15.05 -7.50 -0.43
C VAL A 184 16.37 -7.21 0.26
N VAL A 185 16.50 -6.04 0.86
CA VAL A 185 17.73 -5.62 1.52
C VAL A 185 17.49 -5.26 2.98
N GLY A 186 18.54 -5.36 3.76
CA GLY A 186 18.50 -4.99 5.17
C GLY A 186 19.80 -4.38 5.68
N ILE A 187 19.71 -3.75 6.83
CA ILE A 187 20.82 -3.23 7.62
C ILE A 187 20.84 -3.96 8.96
N ASP A 188 21.97 -4.57 9.28
CA ASP A 188 22.21 -5.17 10.58
C ASP A 188 22.95 -4.18 11.52
N HIS A 189 22.57 -4.20 12.77
CA HIS A 189 23.28 -3.53 13.85
C HIS A 189 23.31 -4.47 15.06
N GLU A 190 24.50 -4.78 15.54
CA GLU A 190 24.70 -5.72 16.67
C GLU A 190 24.03 -7.09 16.47
N GLY A 191 24.09 -7.62 15.23
CA GLY A 191 23.54 -8.93 14.89
C GLY A 191 22.01 -9.00 14.76
N ARG A 192 21.33 -7.85 14.65
CA ARG A 192 19.88 -7.76 14.46
C ARG A 192 19.53 -6.85 13.29
N LEU A 193 18.51 -7.19 12.55
CA LEU A 193 17.95 -6.30 11.53
C LEU A 193 17.38 -5.03 12.18
N THR A 194 17.82 -3.88 11.68
CA THR A 194 17.34 -2.56 12.12
C THR A 194 16.71 -1.75 11.00
N GLY A 195 16.87 -2.20 9.75
CA GLY A 195 16.25 -1.60 8.60
C GLY A 195 16.03 -2.63 7.50
N ILE A 196 14.95 -2.48 6.75
CA ILE A 196 14.59 -3.31 5.58
C ILE A 196 13.97 -2.46 4.48
N ALA A 197 14.20 -2.86 3.23
CA ALA A 197 13.48 -2.34 2.07
C ALA A 197 13.25 -3.45 1.04
N LEU A 198 12.09 -3.42 0.41
CA LEU A 198 11.69 -4.37 -0.62
C LEU A 198 11.49 -3.63 -1.93
N LEU A 199 12.15 -4.11 -3.00
CA LEU A 199 12.01 -3.66 -4.37
C LEU A 199 11.17 -4.68 -5.16
N ARG A 200 10.18 -4.20 -5.90
CA ARG A 200 9.38 -5.03 -6.78
C ARG A 200 8.84 -4.26 -7.98
N ARG A 201 8.40 -4.97 -8.99
CA ARG A 201 7.62 -4.39 -10.09
C ARG A 201 6.31 -3.82 -9.57
N PHE A 202 5.93 -2.66 -10.08
CA PHE A 202 4.65 -2.04 -9.80
C PHE A 202 4.32 -1.02 -10.91
N GLY A 203 3.11 -1.09 -11.43
CA GLY A 203 2.68 -0.15 -12.46
C GLY A 203 3.62 -0.14 -13.66
N SER A 204 4.02 1.05 -14.08
CA SER A 204 4.92 1.25 -15.22
C SER A 204 6.42 1.07 -14.90
N GLY A 205 6.77 0.72 -13.66
CA GLY A 205 8.15 0.56 -13.24
C GLY A 205 8.29 -0.26 -11.97
N HIS A 206 8.85 0.34 -10.92
CA HIS A 206 9.10 -0.30 -9.64
C HIS A 206 8.48 0.50 -8.49
N ILE A 207 8.29 -0.16 -7.36
CA ILE A 207 8.02 0.47 -6.07
C ILE A 207 9.05 -0.02 -5.06
N ILE A 208 9.54 0.89 -4.22
CA ILE A 208 10.35 0.56 -3.04
C ILE A 208 9.44 0.69 -1.82
N GLY A 209 9.05 -0.46 -1.29
CA GLY A 209 8.15 -0.58 -0.14
C GLY A 209 7.66 -2.03 0.09
N PRO A 210 7.49 -2.44 1.39
CA PRO A 210 7.64 -1.60 2.58
C PRO A 210 9.08 -1.20 2.86
N LEU A 211 9.25 -0.03 3.47
CA LEU A 211 10.52 0.46 3.97
C LEU A 211 10.37 0.75 5.46
N VAL A 212 11.14 0.06 6.28
CA VAL A 212 11.18 0.23 7.73
C VAL A 212 12.63 0.42 8.16
N ALA A 213 12.90 1.39 9.03
CA ALA A 213 14.24 1.70 9.50
C ALA A 213 14.20 2.37 10.88
N ARG A 214 15.36 2.45 11.56
CA ARG A 214 15.50 3.16 12.83
C ARG A 214 15.38 4.67 12.67
N ASP A 215 15.92 5.19 11.57
CA ASP A 215 15.98 6.63 11.30
C ASP A 215 16.02 6.92 9.78
N VAL A 216 15.93 8.18 9.44
CA VAL A 216 15.93 8.65 8.05
C VAL A 216 17.27 8.39 7.35
N GLY A 217 18.37 8.32 8.07
CA GLY A 217 19.69 8.01 7.52
C GLY A 217 19.74 6.58 6.99
N GLN A 218 19.32 5.59 7.81
CA GLN A 218 19.19 4.20 7.36
C GLN A 218 18.17 4.05 6.22
N ALA A 219 17.03 4.75 6.28
CA ALA A 219 16.06 4.74 5.20
C ALA A 219 16.65 5.21 3.87
N ARG A 220 17.43 6.30 3.87
CA ARG A 220 18.16 6.80 2.68
C ARG A 220 19.19 5.80 2.17
N GLN A 221 19.93 5.14 3.05
CA GLN A 221 20.91 4.11 2.65
C GLN A 221 20.25 2.94 1.92
N LEU A 222 19.14 2.43 2.46
CA LEU A 222 18.36 1.35 1.84
C LEU A 222 17.80 1.75 0.47
N ILE A 223 17.22 2.95 0.37
CA ILE A 223 16.71 3.49 -0.90
C ILE A 223 17.86 3.67 -1.90
N ALA A 224 18.98 4.28 -1.50
CA ALA A 224 20.13 4.52 -2.37
C ALA A 224 20.67 3.22 -2.95
N HIS A 225 20.78 2.18 -2.12
CA HIS A 225 21.21 0.85 -2.57
C HIS A 225 20.26 0.31 -3.66
N GLN A 226 18.96 0.35 -3.45
CA GLN A 226 18.00 -0.19 -4.41
C GLN A 226 17.88 0.66 -5.68
N LEU A 227 17.99 1.98 -5.60
CA LEU A 227 18.00 2.85 -6.78
C LEU A 227 19.21 2.56 -7.70
N GLN A 228 20.36 2.20 -7.13
CA GLN A 228 21.54 1.78 -7.90
C GLN A 228 21.35 0.46 -8.65
N ARG A 229 20.37 -0.38 -8.26
CA ARG A 229 20.02 -1.64 -8.94
C ARG A 229 19.10 -1.43 -10.15
N ILE A 230 18.38 -0.30 -10.20
CA ILE A 230 17.41 0.05 -11.24
C ILE A 230 17.74 1.40 -11.91
N PRO A 231 18.98 1.64 -12.37
CA PRO A 231 19.39 2.93 -12.94
C PRO A 231 18.54 3.26 -14.16
N GLY A 232 18.01 4.49 -14.22
CA GLY A 232 17.18 4.97 -15.34
C GLY A 232 15.76 4.38 -15.39
N MET A 233 15.38 3.57 -14.43
CA MET A 233 14.03 3.00 -14.37
C MET A 233 13.09 3.92 -13.57
N PHE A 234 11.81 3.89 -13.93
CA PHE A 234 10.77 4.57 -13.18
C PHE A 234 10.57 3.90 -11.82
N VAL A 235 10.54 4.71 -10.76
CA VAL A 235 10.31 4.23 -9.38
C VAL A 235 9.25 5.07 -8.68
N ARG A 236 8.48 4.41 -7.81
CA ARG A 236 7.47 4.99 -6.94
C ARG A 236 7.78 4.74 -5.47
N PHE A 237 7.40 5.70 -4.64
CA PHE A 237 7.40 5.64 -3.19
C PHE A 237 6.07 6.17 -2.67
N ASP A 238 5.42 5.43 -1.79
CA ASP A 238 4.27 5.90 -1.00
C ASP A 238 4.76 6.10 0.43
N ILE A 239 5.30 7.29 0.74
CA ILE A 239 5.93 7.59 2.03
C ILE A 239 4.95 8.19 3.05
N LEU A 240 5.23 8.00 4.34
CA LEU A 240 4.58 8.78 5.40
C LEU A 240 5.08 10.23 5.33
N ALA A 241 4.16 11.20 5.37
CA ALA A 241 4.51 12.62 5.15
C ALA A 241 5.54 13.16 6.16
N ASP A 242 5.48 12.67 7.41
CA ASP A 242 6.31 13.15 8.51
C ASP A 242 7.63 12.37 8.66
N CYS A 243 7.97 11.47 7.74
CA CYS A 243 9.15 10.59 7.84
C CYS A 243 10.48 11.28 7.48
N GLY A 244 10.46 12.51 6.96
CA GLY A 244 11.66 13.29 6.63
C GLY A 244 12.36 12.89 5.31
N LEU A 245 11.75 12.04 4.48
CA LEU A 245 12.32 11.63 3.19
C LEU A 245 12.00 12.58 2.04
N ALA A 246 10.87 13.30 2.08
CA ALA A 246 10.35 14.06 0.95
C ALA A 246 11.37 15.04 0.33
N PRO A 247 12.06 15.93 1.07
CA PRO A 247 13.01 16.86 0.46
C PRO A 247 14.19 16.16 -0.22
N TRP A 248 14.63 15.02 0.32
CA TRP A 248 15.70 14.25 -0.26
C TRP A 248 15.26 13.51 -1.54
N LEU A 249 14.06 12.92 -1.56
CA LEU A 249 13.51 12.31 -2.78
C LEU A 249 13.32 13.36 -3.89
N GLU A 250 12.84 14.55 -3.55
CA GLU A 250 12.72 15.67 -4.50
C GLU A 250 14.09 16.10 -5.05
N SER A 251 15.16 16.10 -4.22
CA SER A 251 16.52 16.38 -4.68
C SER A 251 17.08 15.34 -5.65
N LEU A 252 16.52 14.13 -5.65
CA LEU A 252 16.84 13.07 -6.63
C LEU A 252 15.94 13.10 -7.88
N GLY A 253 15.17 14.17 -8.09
CA GLY A 253 14.26 14.26 -9.23
C GLY A 253 12.97 13.43 -9.09
N LEU A 254 12.60 13.06 -7.87
CA LEU A 254 11.40 12.31 -7.55
C LEU A 254 10.36 13.22 -6.87
N PRO A 255 9.60 14.04 -7.63
CA PRO A 255 8.64 14.99 -7.06
C PRO A 255 7.49 14.28 -6.35
N CYS A 256 6.87 14.98 -5.39
CA CYS A 256 5.58 14.58 -4.82
C CYS A 256 4.48 14.86 -5.85
N VAL A 257 3.81 13.80 -6.32
CA VAL A 257 2.76 13.87 -7.36
C VAL A 257 1.35 13.72 -6.80
N ASP A 258 1.22 13.15 -5.60
CA ASP A 258 -0.09 12.95 -4.94
C ASP A 258 0.06 12.96 -3.41
N ARG A 259 -1.05 13.30 -2.74
CA ARG A 259 -1.16 13.29 -1.29
C ARG A 259 -2.49 12.69 -0.87
N ALA A 260 -2.44 11.72 0.04
CA ALA A 260 -3.61 11.00 0.52
C ALA A 260 -3.72 11.08 2.05
N PRO A 261 -4.88 11.39 2.63
CA PRO A 261 -5.10 11.21 4.06
C PRO A 261 -5.14 9.71 4.39
N ARG A 262 -4.45 9.34 5.47
CA ARG A 262 -4.62 8.06 6.15
C ARG A 262 -5.74 8.21 7.16
N MET A 263 -6.73 7.35 7.09
CA MET A 263 -7.93 7.46 7.91
C MET A 263 -8.17 6.19 8.70
N VAL A 264 -8.81 6.32 9.85
CA VAL A 264 -9.15 5.21 10.76
C VAL A 264 -10.58 5.36 11.29
N LEU A 265 -11.25 4.24 11.47
CA LEU A 265 -12.53 4.16 12.19
C LEU A 265 -12.27 3.48 13.53
N GLY A 266 -11.82 4.26 14.53
CA GLY A 266 -11.38 3.79 15.84
C GLY A 266 -10.00 4.31 16.21
N THR A 267 -9.18 3.46 16.85
CA THR A 267 -7.83 3.82 17.31
C THR A 267 -6.79 3.47 16.23
N PRO A 268 -5.90 4.42 15.85
CA PRO A 268 -4.84 4.15 14.89
C PRO A 268 -3.85 3.08 15.39
N PRO A 269 -3.10 2.42 14.48
CA PRO A 269 -2.04 1.50 14.85
C PRO A 269 -0.99 2.17 15.74
N PRO A 270 -0.40 1.41 16.70
CA PRO A 270 0.62 1.96 17.58
C PRO A 270 1.90 2.30 16.79
N SER A 271 2.57 3.38 17.16
CA SER A 271 3.89 3.72 16.65
C SER A 271 4.99 3.11 17.53
N SER A 272 6.07 2.63 16.91
CA SER A 272 7.27 2.20 17.62
C SER A 272 8.24 3.38 17.79
N LYS A 273 8.97 3.42 18.94
CA LYS A 273 10.04 4.39 19.18
C LYS A 273 11.39 3.96 18.59
N ASN A 274 11.55 2.66 18.30
CA ASN A 274 12.85 2.08 17.91
C ASN A 274 13.02 1.98 16.40
N VAL A 275 11.93 1.76 15.69
CA VAL A 275 11.87 1.66 14.24
C VAL A 275 10.55 2.20 13.75
N GLN A 276 10.53 2.76 12.56
CA GLN A 276 9.31 3.31 11.97
C GLN A 276 9.18 2.91 10.51
N GLN A 277 7.96 2.86 10.03
CA GLN A 277 7.67 2.70 8.62
C GLN A 277 7.91 4.03 7.90
N PHE A 278 8.72 4.01 6.84
CA PHE A 278 8.98 5.16 5.98
C PHE A 278 8.15 5.11 4.70
N ALA A 279 8.00 3.92 4.11
CA ALA A 279 7.16 3.73 2.93
C ALA A 279 6.22 2.52 3.10
N LEU A 280 5.07 2.61 2.46
CA LEU A 280 4.04 1.57 2.46
C LEU A 280 4.40 0.43 1.51
N VAL A 281 3.71 -0.70 1.65
CA VAL A 281 3.67 -1.74 0.61
C VAL A 281 3.02 -1.19 -0.65
N THR A 282 1.85 -0.63 -0.52
CA THR A 282 1.09 0.17 -1.48
C THR A 282 0.03 0.98 -0.72
N GLN A 283 -0.58 1.98 -1.37
CA GLN A 283 -1.70 2.70 -0.76
C GLN A 283 -2.93 1.81 -0.52
N ALA A 284 -3.08 0.70 -1.25
CA ALA A 284 -4.24 -0.18 -1.16
C ALA A 284 -4.29 -0.99 0.15
N ILE A 285 -3.12 -1.40 0.66
CA ILE A 285 -3.03 -2.28 1.84
C ILE A 285 -2.11 -1.72 2.94
N GLY A 286 -1.58 -0.51 2.74
CA GLY A 286 -0.81 0.24 3.74
C GLY A 286 0.64 -0.13 3.93
#